data_d5b30659b4f46eba9594d9548c3c6351
#
_entry.id   d5b30659b4f46eba9594d9548c3c6351
#
_cell.length_a   1.000
_cell.length_b   1.000
_cell.length_c   1.000
_cell.angle_alpha   90.00
_cell.angle_beta   90.00
_cell.angle_gamma   90.00
#
_symmetry.space_group_name_H-M   'P 1'
#
loop_
_entity.id
_entity.type
_entity.pdbx_description
1 polymer ?
#
loop_
_entity_poly.entity_id
_entity_poly.type
_entity_poly.pdbx_seq_one_letter_code
_entity_poly.pdbx_strand_id
1 'polypeptide(L)'
;NDGGQFSIAAGTGVISTTGTALDYESAQSHTLTVSVSDGSAAVTNTVVISVGDVNDQTPTFSATAGAINYAEGATTAVDSFTITDTDTSGSLACAESGADASLFSCAISGSTLTVSWDASPDFETQADADSNGVYVYTITVSDGTNEANAVTYTITVTDVVIDIAAASATIDETVANGFSVVQLSSTGDSATGAGFSISAGNDNGAFAVTSGGAVTVLDTTAIDFETDQSQTVTFTITDGSNPVTEDVVISFNNVAIAITDSQTASIDENTDTGTAIMTVATTGDSMAGNSFQITQGNDGGQFAIAAGTGVISTTGTALDY
;
A
#
# COMPACT_ATOMS: atom_id res chain seq x y z
N ASN A 1 27.73 -34.48 50.36
CA ASN A 1 27.64 -35.55 49.33
C ASN A 1 26.20 -36.11 49.28
N ASP A 2 25.22 -35.25 49.09
CA ASP A 2 23.79 -35.58 49.29
C ASP A 2 23.26 -36.57 48.22
N GLY A 3 23.85 -36.64 47.06
CA GLY A 3 23.50 -37.55 45.97
C GLY A 3 24.42 -38.76 45.84
N GLY A 4 25.46 -38.92 46.72
CA GLY A 4 26.44 -40.00 46.63
C GLY A 4 27.35 -39.96 45.43
N GLN A 5 27.44 -38.80 44.71
CA GLN A 5 28.26 -38.64 43.49
C GLN A 5 29.77 -38.73 43.77
N PHE A 6 30.21 -38.49 44.99
CA PHE A 6 31.62 -38.44 45.35
C PHE A 6 32.01 -39.40 46.45
N SER A 7 33.21 -39.92 46.37
CA SER A 7 33.86 -40.75 47.41
C SER A 7 35.25 -40.19 47.74
N ILE A 8 35.75 -40.46 48.95
CA ILE A 8 37.09 -40.08 49.36
C ILE A 8 37.89 -41.31 49.79
N ALA A 9 39.08 -41.47 49.33
CA ALA A 9 39.99 -42.55 49.73
C ALA A 9 40.62 -42.23 51.10
N ALA A 10 40.30 -42.99 52.10
CA ALA A 10 40.70 -42.72 53.51
C ALA A 10 42.19 -42.60 53.77
N GLY A 11 43.05 -43.30 53.03
CA GLY A 11 44.51 -43.23 53.17
C GLY A 11 45.24 -42.14 52.35
N THR A 12 44.56 -41.57 51.35
CA THR A 12 45.22 -40.62 50.45
C THR A 12 44.50 -39.27 50.36
N GLY A 13 43.23 -39.21 50.80
CA GLY A 13 42.41 -38.01 50.67
C GLY A 13 41.95 -37.69 49.20
N VAL A 14 42.18 -38.62 48.27
CA VAL A 14 41.74 -38.44 46.88
C VAL A 14 40.23 -38.50 46.80
N ILE A 15 39.59 -37.47 46.27
CA ILE A 15 38.19 -37.40 45.95
C ILE A 15 37.98 -37.87 44.51
N SER A 16 37.05 -38.79 44.31
CA SER A 16 36.69 -39.37 43.00
C SER A 16 35.19 -39.42 42.86
N THR A 17 34.71 -39.43 41.61
CA THR A 17 33.31 -39.70 41.26
C THR A 17 32.98 -41.17 41.52
N THR A 18 31.73 -41.48 41.89
CA THR A 18 31.24 -42.82 42.19
C THR A 18 30.59 -43.53 41.01
N GLY A 19 30.39 -42.82 39.89
CA GLY A 19 29.59 -43.29 38.75
C GLY A 19 28.13 -42.84 38.79
N THR A 20 27.70 -42.19 39.90
CA THR A 20 26.42 -41.43 39.89
C THR A 20 26.62 -40.19 39.00
N ALA A 21 25.72 -39.99 38.02
CA ALA A 21 25.81 -38.86 37.09
C ALA A 21 25.84 -37.51 37.79
N LEU A 22 26.65 -36.63 37.32
CA LEU A 22 26.62 -35.21 37.60
C LEU A 22 25.74 -34.55 36.54
N ASP A 23 24.99 -33.56 36.96
CA ASP A 23 24.03 -32.83 36.11
C ASP A 23 24.19 -31.34 36.48
N TYR A 24 24.71 -30.57 35.51
CA TYR A 24 25.02 -29.16 35.70
C TYR A 24 23.74 -28.31 35.86
N GLU A 25 22.66 -28.67 35.16
CA GLU A 25 21.38 -27.97 35.22
C GLU A 25 20.71 -28.14 36.58
N SER A 26 20.96 -29.28 37.24
CA SER A 26 20.47 -29.53 38.57
C SER A 26 21.38 -28.98 39.67
N ALA A 27 22.72 -29.01 39.46
CA ALA A 27 23.67 -28.54 40.46
C ALA A 27 25.03 -28.14 39.83
N GLN A 28 25.29 -26.86 39.78
CA GLN A 28 26.54 -26.27 39.20
C GLN A 28 27.77 -26.48 40.12
N SER A 29 27.55 -26.83 41.37
CA SER A 29 28.62 -27.16 42.33
C SER A 29 28.13 -28.01 43.48
N HIS A 30 29.05 -28.80 44.04
CA HIS A 30 28.82 -29.60 45.24
C HIS A 30 29.78 -29.18 46.36
N THR A 31 29.24 -28.91 47.54
CA THR A 31 30.07 -28.63 48.73
C THR A 31 30.17 -29.87 49.58
N LEU A 32 31.38 -30.42 49.66
CA LEU A 32 31.67 -31.61 50.48
C LEU A 32 32.27 -31.18 51.79
N THR A 33 31.74 -31.70 52.91
CA THR A 33 32.40 -31.61 54.21
C THR A 33 33.32 -32.84 54.40
N VAL A 34 34.62 -32.58 54.42
CA VAL A 34 35.67 -33.59 54.58
C VAL A 34 36.19 -33.57 56.01
N SER A 35 36.33 -34.77 56.60
CA SER A 35 36.88 -34.94 57.94
C SER A 35 38.17 -35.75 57.93
N VAL A 36 39.15 -35.32 58.66
CA VAL A 36 40.38 -36.07 58.88
C VAL A 36 40.66 -36.18 60.38
N SER A 37 41.17 -37.35 60.87
CA SER A 37 41.51 -37.60 62.22
C SER A 37 42.91 -38.26 62.35
N ASP A 38 43.69 -37.87 63.34
CA ASP A 38 44.93 -38.49 63.71
C ASP A 38 44.77 -39.63 64.74
N GLY A 39 43.48 -40.03 65.06
CA GLY A 39 43.12 -41.02 66.02
C GLY A 39 42.72 -40.42 67.35
N SER A 40 42.87 -39.12 67.58
CA SER A 40 42.51 -38.41 68.83
C SER A 40 41.27 -37.54 68.66
N ALA A 41 41.32 -36.61 67.73
CA ALA A 41 40.22 -35.71 67.37
C ALA A 41 40.05 -35.63 65.87
N ALA A 42 38.84 -35.45 65.43
CA ALA A 42 38.54 -35.19 64.02
C ALA A 42 38.42 -33.68 63.78
N VAL A 43 39.02 -33.19 62.65
CA VAL A 43 38.83 -31.86 62.18
C VAL A 43 38.09 -31.93 60.79
N THR A 44 37.22 -30.97 60.55
CA THR A 44 36.44 -30.91 59.29
C THR A 44 36.66 -29.62 58.61
N ASN A 45 36.60 -29.67 57.26
CA ASN A 45 36.54 -28.48 56.38
C ASN A 45 35.75 -28.79 55.12
N THR A 46 35.41 -27.78 54.39
CA THR A 46 34.66 -27.90 53.15
C THR A 46 35.54 -27.87 51.91
N VAL A 47 35.19 -28.68 50.94
CA VAL A 47 35.73 -28.67 49.56
C VAL A 47 34.58 -28.44 48.59
N VAL A 48 34.72 -27.43 47.74
CA VAL A 48 33.74 -27.15 46.69
C VAL A 48 34.28 -27.75 45.39
N ILE A 49 33.40 -28.53 44.73
CA ILE A 49 33.65 -29.12 43.41
C ILE A 49 32.68 -28.46 42.44
N SER A 50 33.20 -27.72 41.47
CA SER A 50 32.38 -27.16 40.38
C SER A 50 32.13 -28.22 39.30
N VAL A 51 30.95 -28.30 38.80
CA VAL A 51 30.55 -29.11 37.65
C VAL A 51 30.69 -28.24 36.41
N GLY A 52 31.27 -28.77 35.33
CA GLY A 52 31.33 -28.11 34.05
C GLY A 52 30.07 -28.39 33.25
N ASP A 53 29.60 -27.40 32.53
CA ASP A 53 28.47 -27.52 31.60
C ASP A 53 28.88 -28.34 30.37
N VAL A 54 27.96 -29.21 29.94
CA VAL A 54 28.05 -30.01 28.71
C VAL A 54 26.77 -29.78 27.94
N ASN A 55 26.87 -29.45 26.65
CA ASN A 55 25.71 -29.28 25.79
C ASN A 55 25.02 -30.64 25.57
N ASP A 56 24.11 -31.01 26.44
CA ASP A 56 23.37 -32.28 26.42
C ASP A 56 21.85 -32.12 26.55
N GLN A 57 21.36 -30.88 26.76
CA GLN A 57 19.94 -30.58 26.76
C GLN A 57 19.51 -30.19 25.33
N THR A 58 18.24 -30.49 25.04
CA THR A 58 17.67 -30.13 23.74
C THR A 58 16.99 -28.77 23.83
N PRO A 59 17.31 -27.80 22.99
CA PRO A 59 16.61 -26.52 22.98
C PRO A 59 15.12 -26.73 22.67
N THR A 60 14.28 -25.89 23.24
CA THR A 60 12.84 -25.86 23.00
C THR A 60 12.43 -24.47 22.49
N PHE A 61 11.37 -24.37 21.73
CA PHE A 61 10.82 -23.09 21.33
C PHE A 61 9.29 -23.09 21.40
N SER A 62 8.71 -21.93 21.67
CA SER A 62 7.29 -21.77 21.99
C SER A 62 6.35 -21.91 20.77
N ALA A 63 6.87 -22.41 19.66
CA ALA A 63 6.10 -22.63 18.44
C ALA A 63 5.13 -23.79 18.56
N THR A 64 3.93 -23.63 18.03
CA THR A 64 2.96 -24.70 17.83
C THR A 64 2.58 -24.74 16.37
N ALA A 65 2.57 -25.93 15.78
CA ALA A 65 2.09 -26.11 14.41
C ALA A 65 0.70 -25.48 14.22
N GLY A 66 0.49 -24.78 13.13
CA GLY A 66 -0.78 -24.07 12.93
C GLY A 66 -0.92 -23.46 11.55
N ALA A 67 -2.10 -22.87 11.32
CA ALA A 67 -2.41 -22.07 10.16
C ALA A 67 -2.28 -20.59 10.52
N ILE A 68 -1.62 -19.82 9.65
CA ILE A 68 -1.44 -18.37 9.74
C ILE A 68 -2.06 -17.74 8.52
N ASN A 69 -2.87 -16.68 8.71
CA ASN A 69 -3.30 -15.80 7.62
C ASN A 69 -2.35 -14.59 7.60
N TYR A 70 -1.80 -14.30 6.45
CA TYR A 70 -0.86 -13.21 6.25
C TYR A 70 -1.32 -12.33 5.09
N ALA A 71 -1.50 -11.04 5.34
CA ALA A 71 -1.91 -10.12 4.28
C ALA A 71 -0.74 -9.91 3.31
N GLU A 72 -1.02 -9.96 2.00
CA GLU A 72 -0.04 -9.57 0.99
C GLU A 72 0.47 -8.14 1.20
N GLY A 73 1.56 -7.79 0.55
CA GLY A 73 2.14 -6.47 0.69
C GLY A 73 2.72 -6.16 2.08
N ALA A 74 2.40 -6.95 3.12
CA ALA A 74 2.92 -6.73 4.45
C ALA A 74 4.43 -7.07 4.54
N THR A 75 5.16 -6.30 5.36
CA THR A 75 6.61 -6.43 5.56
C THR A 75 6.96 -6.85 7.00
N THR A 76 5.97 -7.19 7.80
CA THR A 76 6.17 -7.66 9.17
C THR A 76 6.69 -9.09 9.19
N ALA A 77 7.28 -9.51 10.32
CA ALA A 77 7.61 -10.91 10.51
C ALA A 77 6.35 -11.79 10.40
N VAL A 78 6.52 -13.00 9.86
CA VAL A 78 5.44 -13.99 9.79
C VAL A 78 5.06 -14.43 11.21
N ASP A 79 6.08 -14.75 12.02
CA ASP A 79 5.91 -15.11 13.42
C ASP A 79 7.21 -14.90 14.21
N SER A 80 7.10 -14.96 15.54
CA SER A 80 8.22 -14.81 16.46
C SER A 80 8.05 -15.71 17.68
N PHE A 81 9.09 -16.46 18.04
CA PHE A 81 9.07 -17.49 19.07
C PHE A 81 10.14 -17.24 20.11
N THR A 82 9.88 -17.66 21.34
CA THR A 82 10.89 -17.70 22.39
C THR A 82 11.58 -19.07 22.38
N ILE A 83 12.92 -19.06 22.33
CA ILE A 83 13.75 -20.26 22.51
C ILE A 83 14.12 -20.36 23.99
N THR A 84 14.07 -21.56 24.51
CA THR A 84 14.58 -21.91 25.85
C THR A 84 15.59 -23.03 25.72
N ASP A 85 16.79 -22.76 26.16
CA ASP A 85 17.88 -23.71 26.29
C ASP A 85 18.46 -23.56 27.68
N THR A 86 18.69 -24.66 28.37
CA THR A 86 19.22 -24.66 29.74
C THR A 86 20.74 -24.79 29.76
N ASP A 87 21.34 -25.28 28.66
CA ASP A 87 22.79 -25.28 28.51
C ASP A 87 23.31 -23.86 28.36
N THR A 88 24.48 -23.60 28.95
CA THR A 88 25.21 -22.31 28.74
C THR A 88 26.26 -22.43 27.66
N SER A 89 26.50 -23.63 27.17
CA SER A 89 27.38 -23.99 26.06
C SER A 89 26.54 -24.24 24.79
N GLY A 90 27.17 -24.13 23.60
CA GLY A 90 26.49 -24.27 22.32
C GLY A 90 26.14 -22.95 21.66
N SER A 91 25.65 -23.00 20.47
CA SER A 91 25.21 -21.85 19.69
C SER A 91 23.91 -22.17 18.97
N LEU A 92 22.87 -21.45 19.35
CA LEU A 92 21.56 -21.62 18.73
C LEU A 92 21.59 -21.25 17.24
N ALA A 93 21.05 -22.13 16.41
CA ALA A 93 20.84 -21.95 14.98
C ALA A 93 19.46 -22.44 14.59
N CYS A 94 18.83 -21.79 13.64
CA CYS A 94 17.60 -22.26 13.03
C CYS A 94 17.85 -22.82 11.62
N ALA A 95 17.04 -23.79 11.24
CA ALA A 95 17.04 -24.37 9.91
C ALA A 95 15.61 -24.45 9.36
N GLU A 96 15.50 -24.30 8.05
CA GLU A 96 14.26 -24.21 7.33
C GLU A 96 14.10 -25.39 6.39
N SER A 97 12.87 -25.90 6.26
CA SER A 97 12.50 -26.95 5.35
C SER A 97 11.02 -26.86 4.98
N GLY A 98 10.56 -27.66 4.03
CA GLY A 98 9.21 -27.58 3.50
C GLY A 98 9.21 -27.21 2.01
N ALA A 99 8.04 -27.30 1.38
CA ALA A 99 7.91 -27.07 -0.06
C ALA A 99 8.31 -25.64 -0.45
N ASP A 100 7.99 -24.67 0.41
CA ASP A 100 8.14 -23.25 0.15
C ASP A 100 9.23 -22.59 1.00
N ALA A 101 10.08 -23.37 1.67
CA ALA A 101 11.10 -22.89 2.59
C ALA A 101 12.04 -21.82 1.99
N SER A 102 12.30 -21.88 0.69
CA SER A 102 13.16 -20.93 -0.02
C SER A 102 12.58 -19.52 -0.14
N LEU A 103 11.33 -19.30 0.29
CA LEU A 103 10.65 -17.99 0.28
C LEU A 103 10.71 -17.29 1.64
N PHE A 104 11.31 -17.95 2.64
CA PHE A 104 11.38 -17.48 4.00
C PHE A 104 12.81 -17.43 4.51
N SER A 105 13.00 -16.68 5.57
CA SER A 105 14.24 -16.66 6.33
C SER A 105 13.96 -16.69 7.81
N CYS A 106 14.79 -17.41 8.58
CA CYS A 106 14.76 -17.39 10.02
C CYS A 106 16.00 -16.72 10.61
N ALA A 107 15.81 -15.99 11.70
CA ALA A 107 16.89 -15.33 12.43
C ALA A 107 16.72 -15.49 13.93
N ILE A 108 17.83 -15.73 14.63
CA ILE A 108 17.86 -15.80 16.10
C ILE A 108 18.60 -14.58 16.64
N SER A 109 17.99 -13.88 17.60
CA SER A 109 18.58 -12.79 18.35
C SER A 109 18.34 -13.00 19.84
N GLY A 110 19.40 -13.33 20.59
CA GLY A 110 19.27 -13.78 21.97
C GLY A 110 18.45 -15.05 22.06
N SER A 111 17.33 -14.99 22.77
CA SER A 111 16.36 -16.10 22.89
C SER A 111 15.15 -15.96 21.98
N THR A 112 15.18 -15.04 21.00
CA THR A 112 14.05 -14.82 20.10
C THR A 112 14.39 -15.33 18.71
N LEU A 113 13.55 -16.23 18.20
CA LEU A 113 13.53 -16.69 16.82
C LEU A 113 12.46 -15.92 16.05
N THR A 114 12.82 -15.33 14.93
CA THR A 114 11.90 -14.62 14.04
C THR A 114 11.90 -15.28 12.67
N VAL A 115 10.71 -15.48 12.10
CA VAL A 115 10.50 -15.94 10.72
C VAL A 115 9.99 -14.78 9.90
N SER A 116 10.57 -14.58 8.71
CA SER A 116 10.20 -13.49 7.80
C SER A 116 10.10 -14.01 6.37
N TRP A 117 9.31 -13.34 5.54
CA TRP A 117 9.38 -13.50 4.10
C TRP A 117 10.69 -12.90 3.56
N ASP A 118 11.29 -13.53 2.56
CA ASP A 118 12.44 -12.98 1.82
C ASP A 118 12.02 -11.84 0.88
N ALA A 119 10.80 -11.93 0.35
CA ALA A 119 10.12 -10.87 -0.38
C ALA A 119 8.66 -10.83 0.05
N SER A 120 8.05 -9.64 0.02
CA SER A 120 6.62 -9.50 0.34
C SER A 120 5.78 -10.39 -0.57
N PRO A 121 4.87 -11.20 -0.03
CA PRO A 121 4.01 -12.04 -0.86
C PRO A 121 2.97 -11.19 -1.60
N ASP A 122 2.51 -11.70 -2.73
CA ASP A 122 1.52 -11.12 -3.65
C ASP A 122 0.45 -12.20 -3.88
N PHE A 123 -0.80 -11.85 -3.62
CA PHE A 123 -1.94 -12.79 -3.70
C PHE A 123 -2.27 -13.14 -5.14
N GLU A 124 -2.14 -12.19 -6.07
CA GLU A 124 -2.39 -12.38 -7.51
C GLU A 124 -1.26 -13.13 -8.20
N THR A 125 -0.03 -13.05 -7.63
CA THR A 125 1.18 -13.68 -8.20
C THR A 125 1.75 -14.70 -7.21
N GLN A 126 1.03 -15.81 -7.04
CA GLN A 126 1.39 -16.86 -6.08
C GLN A 126 2.75 -17.46 -6.40
N ALA A 127 3.66 -17.45 -5.42
CA ALA A 127 5.02 -17.94 -5.52
C ALA A 127 5.23 -19.32 -4.87
N ASP A 128 4.18 -19.91 -4.26
CA ASP A 128 4.21 -21.22 -3.65
C ASP A 128 4.43 -22.34 -4.67
N ALA A 129 4.95 -23.46 -4.25
CA ALA A 129 5.43 -24.55 -5.12
C ALA A 129 4.32 -25.18 -5.98
N ASP A 130 3.06 -25.14 -5.54
CA ASP A 130 1.91 -25.71 -6.24
C ASP A 130 0.86 -24.68 -6.68
N SER A 131 1.13 -23.40 -6.48
CA SER A 131 0.31 -22.25 -6.91
C SER A 131 -1.14 -22.32 -6.38
N ASN A 132 -1.30 -22.68 -5.12
CA ASN A 132 -2.59 -22.75 -4.44
C ASN A 132 -2.83 -21.63 -3.41
N GLY A 133 -1.85 -20.70 -3.25
CA GLY A 133 -1.89 -19.61 -2.29
C GLY A 133 -1.66 -20.02 -0.84
N VAL A 134 -1.20 -21.28 -0.63
CA VAL A 134 -0.93 -21.86 0.68
C VAL A 134 0.53 -22.31 0.75
N TYR A 135 1.29 -21.65 1.59
CA TYR A 135 2.73 -21.86 1.76
C TYR A 135 2.99 -22.81 2.91
N VAL A 136 3.82 -23.82 2.71
CA VAL A 136 4.21 -24.80 3.72
C VAL A 136 5.65 -24.60 4.14
N TYR A 137 5.83 -24.26 5.40
CA TYR A 137 7.10 -23.90 6.00
C TYR A 137 7.33 -24.70 7.29
N THR A 138 8.50 -25.33 7.41
CA THR A 138 8.89 -26.10 8.60
C THR A 138 10.18 -25.52 9.17
N ILE A 139 10.21 -25.29 10.47
CA ILE A 139 11.36 -24.75 11.20
C ILE A 139 11.86 -25.72 12.24
N THR A 140 13.17 -25.79 12.42
CA THR A 140 13.87 -26.46 13.52
C THR A 140 14.85 -25.50 14.18
N VAL A 141 15.20 -25.78 15.44
CA VAL A 141 16.23 -25.06 16.18
C VAL A 141 17.23 -26.06 16.73
N SER A 142 18.53 -25.79 16.62
CA SER A 142 19.62 -26.61 17.15
C SER A 142 20.61 -25.72 17.92
N ASP A 143 21.22 -26.29 18.97
CA ASP A 143 22.35 -25.73 19.72
C ASP A 143 23.72 -26.17 19.17
N GLY A 144 23.71 -26.91 18.06
CA GLY A 144 24.92 -27.49 17.44
C GLY A 144 25.18 -28.96 17.83
N THR A 145 24.52 -29.49 18.85
CA THR A 145 24.59 -30.88 19.30
C THR A 145 23.23 -31.56 19.27
N ASN A 146 22.22 -30.90 19.81
CA ASN A 146 20.85 -31.37 19.91
C ASN A 146 19.94 -30.54 19.03
N GLU A 147 18.87 -31.15 18.56
CA GLU A 147 17.89 -30.47 17.68
C GLU A 147 16.48 -30.58 18.27
N ALA A 148 15.79 -29.44 18.34
CA ALA A 148 14.39 -29.36 18.75
C ALA A 148 13.48 -30.05 17.71
N ASN A 149 12.29 -30.47 18.15
CA ASN A 149 11.30 -31.01 17.23
C ASN A 149 10.92 -29.98 16.17
N ALA A 150 10.84 -30.43 14.92
CA ALA A 150 10.39 -29.62 13.79
C ALA A 150 8.93 -29.17 13.97
N VAL A 151 8.65 -27.90 13.65
CA VAL A 151 7.30 -27.34 13.65
C VAL A 151 6.94 -26.87 12.25
N THR A 152 5.80 -27.33 11.76
CA THR A 152 5.31 -26.98 10.40
C THR A 152 4.15 -26.01 10.50
N TYR A 153 4.21 -24.97 9.69
CA TYR A 153 3.17 -23.97 9.49
C TYR A 153 2.59 -24.09 8.11
N THR A 154 1.31 -23.74 8.03
CA THR A 154 0.59 -23.49 6.78
C THR A 154 0.22 -22.02 6.76
N ILE A 155 0.78 -21.26 5.83
CA ILE A 155 0.57 -19.81 5.73
C ILE A 155 -0.33 -19.56 4.53
N THR A 156 -1.49 -18.95 4.75
CA THR A 156 -2.40 -18.54 3.68
C THR A 156 -2.22 -17.03 3.46
N VAL A 157 -1.80 -16.63 2.25
CA VAL A 157 -1.77 -15.23 1.87
C VAL A 157 -3.20 -14.77 1.56
N THR A 158 -3.58 -13.62 2.09
CA THR A 158 -4.91 -13.05 1.94
C THR A 158 -4.83 -11.77 1.11
N ASP A 159 -5.78 -11.61 0.20
CA ASP A 159 -5.99 -10.44 -0.66
C ASP A 159 -6.14 -9.14 0.16
N VAL A 160 -5.42 -8.11 -0.23
CA VAL A 160 -5.58 -6.72 0.22
C VAL A 160 -6.18 -5.92 -0.93
N VAL A 161 -7.49 -5.88 -0.96
CA VAL A 161 -8.26 -5.29 -2.07
C VAL A 161 -7.80 -3.87 -2.39
N ILE A 162 -7.53 -3.61 -3.68
CA ILE A 162 -7.31 -2.26 -4.17
C ILE A 162 -8.59 -1.44 -4.06
N ASP A 163 -8.48 -0.13 -3.80
CA ASP A 163 -9.61 0.79 -3.80
C ASP A 163 -9.25 2.11 -4.47
N ILE A 164 -10.25 2.86 -4.96
CA ILE A 164 -10.06 4.19 -5.53
C ILE A 164 -10.40 5.22 -4.45
N ALA A 165 -9.44 6.09 -4.13
CA ALA A 165 -9.71 7.17 -3.18
C ALA A 165 -10.79 8.11 -3.72
N ALA A 166 -11.81 8.40 -2.89
CA ALA A 166 -12.91 9.28 -3.25
C ALA A 166 -12.41 10.62 -3.79
N ALA A 167 -12.95 11.05 -4.94
CA ALA A 167 -12.53 12.25 -5.62
C ALA A 167 -13.73 13.03 -6.16
N SER A 168 -13.55 14.33 -6.36
CA SER A 168 -14.49 15.20 -7.06
C SER A 168 -13.70 16.35 -7.71
N ALA A 169 -14.30 16.96 -8.72
CA ALA A 169 -13.68 18.12 -9.38
C ALA A 169 -14.73 19.16 -9.73
N THR A 170 -14.27 20.39 -9.92
CA THR A 170 -15.07 21.49 -10.49
C THR A 170 -14.21 22.16 -11.55
N ILE A 171 -14.76 22.32 -12.74
CA ILE A 171 -14.09 22.99 -13.87
C ILE A 171 -15.02 24.01 -14.49
N ASP A 172 -14.47 24.99 -15.19
CA ASP A 172 -15.24 25.93 -15.99
C ASP A 172 -15.63 25.25 -17.31
N GLU A 173 -16.83 25.50 -17.82
CA GLU A 173 -17.30 24.92 -19.08
C GLU A 173 -16.46 25.32 -20.30
N THR A 174 -15.74 26.43 -20.23
CA THR A 174 -14.91 26.97 -21.32
C THR A 174 -13.45 26.52 -21.28
N VAL A 175 -13.09 25.53 -20.46
CA VAL A 175 -11.72 25.00 -20.40
C VAL A 175 -11.32 24.37 -21.75
N ALA A 176 -10.02 24.33 -22.04
CA ALA A 176 -9.52 23.77 -23.28
C ALA A 176 -9.36 22.24 -23.20
N ASN A 177 -9.38 21.57 -24.37
CA ASN A 177 -8.97 20.16 -24.47
C ASN A 177 -7.58 19.96 -23.87
N GLY A 178 -7.40 18.90 -23.09
CA GLY A 178 -6.18 18.62 -22.33
C GLY A 178 -6.13 19.29 -20.95
N PHE A 179 -7.15 20.07 -20.55
CA PHE A 179 -7.22 20.63 -19.19
C PHE A 179 -7.23 19.50 -18.14
N SER A 180 -6.42 19.66 -17.10
CA SER A 180 -6.33 18.69 -15.99
C SER A 180 -7.52 18.85 -15.06
N VAL A 181 -8.34 17.81 -14.94
CA VAL A 181 -9.57 17.79 -14.12
C VAL A 181 -9.26 17.35 -12.69
N VAL A 182 -8.73 16.14 -12.53
CA VAL A 182 -8.38 15.55 -11.24
C VAL A 182 -7.31 14.47 -11.43
N GLN A 183 -6.50 14.25 -10.40
CA GLN A 183 -5.61 13.10 -10.30
C GLN A 183 -6.25 12.07 -9.38
N LEU A 184 -6.64 10.93 -9.93
CA LEU A 184 -7.09 9.78 -9.15
C LEU A 184 -5.90 9.09 -8.50
N SER A 185 -6.13 8.50 -7.33
CA SER A 185 -5.17 7.68 -6.61
C SER A 185 -5.84 6.41 -6.11
N SER A 186 -5.08 5.34 -6.01
CA SER A 186 -5.51 4.10 -5.37
C SER A 186 -5.00 3.99 -3.95
N THR A 187 -5.67 3.17 -3.16
CA THR A 187 -5.28 2.73 -1.81
C THR A 187 -5.42 1.21 -1.74
N GLY A 188 -4.85 0.59 -0.71
CA GLY A 188 -4.80 -0.87 -0.61
C GLY A 188 -3.64 -1.44 -1.40
N ASP A 189 -3.88 -2.44 -2.22
CA ASP A 189 -2.86 -3.09 -3.03
C ASP A 189 -2.44 -2.27 -4.26
N SER A 190 -1.44 -2.76 -4.97
CA SER A 190 -0.89 -2.15 -6.18
C SER A 190 -1.73 -2.50 -7.41
N ALA A 191 -2.06 -1.50 -8.22
CA ALA A 191 -2.75 -1.72 -9.48
C ALA A 191 -1.91 -2.56 -10.45
N THR A 192 -2.52 -3.60 -11.03
CA THR A 192 -1.94 -4.40 -12.10
C THR A 192 -2.61 -4.11 -13.45
N GLY A 193 -1.98 -4.51 -14.56
CA GLY A 193 -2.52 -4.35 -15.89
C GLY A 193 -2.59 -2.92 -16.40
N ALA A 194 -3.75 -2.50 -16.93
CA ALA A 194 -3.92 -1.22 -17.62
C ALA A 194 -4.00 0.02 -16.71
N GLY A 195 -4.09 -0.16 -15.37
CA GLY A 195 -4.33 0.94 -14.43
C GLY A 195 -5.75 1.48 -14.53
N PHE A 196 -5.91 2.80 -14.29
CA PHE A 196 -7.23 3.43 -14.34
C PHE A 196 -7.84 3.43 -15.73
N SER A 197 -9.15 3.19 -15.78
CA SER A 197 -9.97 3.30 -17.00
C SER A 197 -11.35 3.90 -16.68
N ILE A 198 -12.04 4.44 -17.68
CA ILE A 198 -13.43 4.88 -17.58
C ILE A 198 -14.33 3.70 -17.96
N SER A 199 -15.28 3.34 -17.09
CA SER A 199 -16.19 2.24 -17.30
C SER A 199 -17.64 2.66 -17.58
N ALA A 200 -18.06 3.87 -17.12
CA ALA A 200 -19.40 4.41 -17.38
C ALA A 200 -19.42 5.94 -17.22
N GLY A 201 -20.57 6.55 -17.58
CA GLY A 201 -20.86 7.96 -17.34
C GLY A 201 -20.09 8.96 -18.22
N ASN A 202 -19.43 8.51 -19.30
CA ASN A 202 -18.69 9.36 -20.24
C ASN A 202 -19.19 9.11 -21.70
N ASP A 203 -20.49 8.94 -21.86
CA ASP A 203 -21.11 8.59 -23.17
C ASP A 203 -20.93 9.70 -24.20
N ASN A 204 -20.80 10.96 -23.75
CA ASN A 204 -20.52 12.13 -24.56
C ASN A 204 -19.05 12.28 -24.94
N GLY A 205 -18.13 11.49 -24.36
CA GLY A 205 -16.70 11.54 -24.64
C GLY A 205 -15.97 12.77 -24.09
N ALA A 206 -16.55 13.46 -23.09
CA ALA A 206 -15.96 14.68 -22.53
C ALA A 206 -14.60 14.50 -21.89
N PHE A 207 -14.33 13.31 -21.31
CA PHE A 207 -13.15 13.08 -20.49
C PHE A 207 -12.31 11.90 -20.96
N ALA A 208 -11.02 11.95 -20.64
CA ALA A 208 -10.08 10.85 -20.78
C ALA A 208 -9.32 10.64 -19.47
N VAL A 209 -8.87 9.40 -19.23
CA VAL A 209 -8.01 9.05 -18.09
C VAL A 209 -6.77 8.31 -18.58
N THR A 210 -5.62 8.61 -17.98
CA THR A 210 -4.40 7.82 -18.19
C THR A 210 -4.38 6.61 -17.23
N SER A 211 -3.57 5.60 -17.54
CA SER A 211 -3.34 4.47 -16.63
C SER A 211 -2.87 4.89 -15.22
N GLY A 212 -2.19 6.03 -15.11
CA GLY A 212 -1.76 6.60 -13.83
C GLY A 212 -2.81 7.47 -13.12
N GLY A 213 -4.06 7.51 -13.60
CA GLY A 213 -5.19 8.22 -12.96
C GLY A 213 -5.30 9.71 -13.27
N ALA A 214 -4.51 10.27 -14.21
CA ALA A 214 -4.69 11.66 -14.61
C ALA A 214 -5.93 11.79 -15.50
N VAL A 215 -6.96 12.48 -15.04
CA VAL A 215 -8.19 12.78 -15.77
C VAL A 215 -8.05 14.14 -16.47
N THR A 216 -8.35 14.17 -17.75
CA THR A 216 -8.29 15.39 -18.57
C THR A 216 -9.55 15.57 -19.41
N VAL A 217 -9.83 16.82 -19.80
CA VAL A 217 -10.87 17.13 -20.79
C VAL A 217 -10.39 16.64 -22.17
N LEU A 218 -11.20 15.82 -22.83
CA LEU A 218 -10.96 15.31 -24.17
C LEU A 218 -11.71 16.10 -25.22
N ASP A 219 -12.98 16.39 -24.96
CA ASP A 219 -13.85 17.15 -25.85
C ASP A 219 -14.63 18.22 -25.07
N THR A 220 -14.23 19.47 -25.25
CA THR A 220 -14.88 20.64 -24.61
C THR A 220 -16.28 20.90 -25.13
N THR A 221 -16.65 20.44 -26.32
CA THR A 221 -18.01 20.62 -26.87
C THR A 221 -19.05 19.76 -26.16
N ALA A 222 -18.61 18.81 -25.37
CA ALA A 222 -19.45 17.95 -24.55
C ALA A 222 -19.68 18.52 -23.11
N ILE A 223 -19.11 19.70 -22.81
CA ILE A 223 -19.20 20.38 -21.52
C ILE A 223 -19.96 21.69 -21.73
N ASP A 224 -21.18 21.82 -21.18
CA ASP A 224 -22.06 22.97 -21.35
C ASP A 224 -22.95 23.05 -20.09
N PHE A 225 -22.71 24.09 -19.27
CA PHE A 225 -23.40 24.28 -17.99
C PHE A 225 -24.91 24.48 -18.15
N GLU A 226 -25.33 25.08 -19.27
CA GLU A 226 -26.76 25.30 -19.54
C GLU A 226 -27.49 24.00 -19.87
N THR A 227 -26.76 22.99 -20.34
CA THR A 227 -27.29 21.65 -20.62
C THR A 227 -27.18 20.75 -19.39
N ASP A 228 -25.99 20.66 -18.78
CA ASP A 228 -25.74 19.84 -17.60
C ASP A 228 -24.77 20.55 -16.65
N GLN A 229 -25.16 20.67 -15.37
CA GLN A 229 -24.33 21.32 -14.34
C GLN A 229 -23.25 20.43 -13.74
N SER A 230 -23.30 19.14 -13.99
CA SER A 230 -22.30 18.16 -13.56
C SER A 230 -22.42 16.87 -14.34
N GLN A 231 -21.34 16.12 -14.42
CA GLN A 231 -21.31 14.77 -14.98
C GLN A 231 -20.71 13.82 -13.95
N THR A 232 -21.33 12.67 -13.75
CA THR A 232 -20.77 11.59 -12.94
C THR A 232 -20.09 10.59 -13.86
N VAL A 233 -18.78 10.39 -13.64
CA VAL A 233 -17.96 9.46 -14.43
C VAL A 233 -17.53 8.33 -13.51
N THR A 234 -17.77 7.09 -13.92
CA THR A 234 -17.35 5.88 -13.19
C THR A 234 -15.98 5.45 -13.67
N PHE A 235 -15.02 5.42 -12.78
CA PHE A 235 -13.66 4.92 -13.02
C PHE A 235 -13.50 3.52 -12.48
N THR A 236 -12.62 2.75 -13.09
CA THR A 236 -12.32 1.36 -12.71
C THR A 236 -10.82 1.17 -12.63
N ILE A 237 -10.38 0.41 -11.63
CA ILE A 237 -9.02 -0.09 -11.44
C ILE A 237 -9.07 -1.55 -10.99
N THR A 238 -8.01 -2.31 -11.17
CA THR A 238 -7.88 -3.69 -10.68
C THR A 238 -6.44 -3.97 -10.24
N ASP A 239 -6.29 -4.81 -9.22
CA ASP A 239 -5.04 -5.45 -8.79
C ASP A 239 -4.76 -6.76 -9.53
N GLY A 240 -5.74 -7.33 -10.22
CA GLY A 240 -5.68 -8.61 -10.92
C GLY A 240 -6.74 -9.58 -10.43
N SER A 241 -7.29 -9.36 -9.22
CA SER A 241 -8.38 -10.16 -8.66
C SER A 241 -9.75 -9.68 -9.16
N ASN A 242 -10.28 -8.62 -8.61
CA ASN A 242 -11.58 -8.06 -8.97
C ASN A 242 -11.48 -6.56 -9.28
N PRO A 243 -12.11 -6.07 -10.37
CA PRO A 243 -12.13 -4.64 -10.64
C PRO A 243 -12.98 -3.90 -9.60
N VAL A 244 -12.43 -2.78 -9.12
CA VAL A 244 -13.11 -1.84 -8.22
C VAL A 244 -13.50 -0.60 -9.00
N THR A 245 -14.66 -0.02 -8.68
CA THR A 245 -15.20 1.15 -9.36
C THR A 245 -15.53 2.26 -8.37
N GLU A 246 -15.32 3.50 -8.78
CA GLU A 246 -15.67 4.71 -8.01
C GLU A 246 -16.31 5.75 -8.93
N ASP A 247 -17.39 6.37 -8.44
CA ASP A 247 -18.10 7.44 -9.12
C ASP A 247 -17.52 8.79 -8.74
N VAL A 248 -16.97 9.49 -9.73
CA VAL A 248 -16.42 10.84 -9.57
C VAL A 248 -17.37 11.86 -10.16
N VAL A 249 -17.88 12.77 -9.33
CA VAL A 249 -18.71 13.89 -9.79
C VAL A 249 -17.81 15.03 -10.23
N ILE A 250 -17.95 15.43 -11.50
CA ILE A 250 -17.29 16.59 -12.09
C ILE A 250 -18.35 17.67 -12.28
N SER A 251 -18.30 18.72 -11.48
CA SER A 251 -19.19 19.86 -11.54
C SER A 251 -18.68 20.90 -12.53
N PHE A 252 -19.59 21.59 -13.20
CA PHE A 252 -19.26 22.66 -14.15
C PHE A 252 -19.62 24.01 -13.54
N ASN A 253 -18.77 25.01 -13.77
CA ASN A 253 -19.08 26.41 -13.47
C ASN A 253 -19.56 27.10 -14.75
N ASN A 254 -20.62 27.86 -14.63
CA ASN A 254 -21.08 28.76 -15.68
C ASN A 254 -20.05 29.86 -15.94
N VAL A 255 -19.72 30.08 -17.18
CA VAL A 255 -18.87 31.17 -17.65
C VAL A 255 -19.72 32.10 -18.52
N ALA A 256 -20.26 33.14 -17.88
CA ALA A 256 -21.19 34.05 -18.54
C ALA A 256 -20.60 34.65 -19.83
N ILE A 257 -21.40 34.65 -20.90
CA ILE A 257 -21.07 35.35 -22.13
C ILE A 257 -20.99 36.87 -21.87
N ALA A 258 -20.00 37.53 -22.48
CA ALA A 258 -19.88 38.98 -22.46
C ALA A 258 -19.59 39.52 -23.85
N ILE A 259 -20.07 40.71 -24.15
CA ILE A 259 -19.66 41.47 -25.34
C ILE A 259 -18.30 42.09 -25.08
N THR A 260 -17.34 41.90 -25.98
CA THR A 260 -16.01 42.55 -25.89
C THR A 260 -16.15 44.06 -25.89
N ASP A 261 -15.51 44.71 -24.91
CA ASP A 261 -15.57 46.17 -24.74
C ASP A 261 -14.96 46.94 -25.91
N SER A 262 -15.45 48.15 -26.14
CA SER A 262 -14.86 49.18 -27.04
C SER A 262 -14.75 48.74 -28.50
N GLN A 263 -15.72 48.00 -29.01
CA GLN A 263 -15.76 47.66 -30.44
C GLN A 263 -16.21 48.88 -31.24
N THR A 264 -15.48 49.21 -32.32
CA THR A 264 -15.77 50.34 -33.19
C THR A 264 -15.72 49.89 -34.63
N ALA A 265 -16.57 50.54 -35.45
CA ALA A 265 -16.54 50.42 -36.91
C ALA A 265 -16.86 51.78 -37.54
N SER A 266 -16.46 51.96 -38.76
CA SER A 266 -16.80 53.15 -39.58
C SER A 266 -17.48 52.75 -40.86
N ILE A 267 -18.38 53.60 -41.37
CA ILE A 267 -19.11 53.37 -42.59
C ILE A 267 -19.37 54.68 -43.26
N ASP A 268 -19.39 54.71 -44.61
CA ASP A 268 -19.71 55.88 -45.37
C ASP A 268 -21.21 56.11 -45.45
N GLU A 269 -21.67 57.39 -45.49
CA GLU A 269 -23.09 57.78 -45.48
C GLU A 269 -23.90 57.24 -46.66
N ASN A 270 -23.29 56.98 -47.81
CA ASN A 270 -23.93 56.43 -49.01
C ASN A 270 -23.78 54.94 -49.18
N THR A 271 -23.52 54.18 -48.12
CA THR A 271 -23.34 52.75 -48.17
C THR A 271 -24.64 52.00 -48.51
N ASP A 272 -24.55 51.02 -49.41
CA ASP A 272 -25.72 50.25 -49.87
C ASP A 272 -26.39 49.46 -48.71
N THR A 273 -27.70 49.27 -48.85
CA THR A 273 -28.52 48.43 -47.93
C THR A 273 -27.99 47.02 -47.85
N GLY A 274 -27.93 46.47 -46.65
CA GLY A 274 -27.49 45.12 -46.36
C GLY A 274 -25.97 44.95 -46.29
N THR A 275 -25.19 46.03 -46.39
CA THR A 275 -23.72 45.99 -46.26
C THR A 275 -23.36 45.62 -44.82
N ALA A 276 -22.59 44.56 -44.66
CA ALA A 276 -22.05 44.16 -43.35
C ALA A 276 -20.99 45.16 -42.88
N ILE A 277 -21.13 45.63 -41.64
CA ILE A 277 -20.25 46.63 -41.04
C ILE A 277 -19.22 46.00 -40.17
N MET A 278 -19.68 45.17 -39.23
CA MET A 278 -18.83 44.45 -38.31
C MET A 278 -19.59 43.25 -37.74
N THR A 279 -18.86 42.32 -37.17
CA THR A 279 -19.41 41.27 -36.31
C THR A 279 -19.11 41.62 -34.87
N VAL A 280 -20.12 41.62 -34.00
CA VAL A 280 -19.94 41.84 -32.55
C VAL A 280 -19.13 40.68 -31.98
N ALA A 281 -17.97 40.99 -31.41
CA ALA A 281 -17.13 40.01 -30.75
C ALA A 281 -17.62 39.79 -29.34
N THR A 282 -17.62 38.54 -28.92
CA THR A 282 -17.97 38.08 -27.55
C THR A 282 -16.82 37.35 -26.89
N THR A 283 -16.85 37.26 -25.58
CA THR A 283 -15.96 36.47 -24.75
C THR A 283 -16.80 35.65 -23.76
N GLY A 284 -16.22 34.65 -23.15
CA GLY A 284 -16.93 33.73 -22.23
C GLY A 284 -17.48 32.55 -22.98
N ASP A 285 -18.66 32.10 -22.58
CA ASP A 285 -19.32 30.94 -23.14
C ASP A 285 -19.83 31.12 -24.56
N SER A 286 -20.24 30.06 -25.22
CA SER A 286 -20.85 30.05 -26.54
C SER A 286 -22.29 30.53 -26.48
N MET A 287 -22.74 31.18 -27.54
CA MET A 287 -24.11 31.67 -27.62
C MET A 287 -25.10 30.53 -27.94
N ALA A 288 -26.16 30.46 -27.17
CA ALA A 288 -27.32 29.65 -27.51
C ALA A 288 -28.33 30.41 -28.38
N GLY A 289 -28.54 29.93 -29.60
CA GLY A 289 -29.61 30.42 -30.44
C GLY A 289 -29.48 31.87 -30.95
N ASN A 290 -30.60 32.57 -31.09
CA ASN A 290 -30.70 33.94 -31.59
C ASN A 290 -30.52 34.96 -30.46
N SER A 291 -29.28 35.25 -30.09
CA SER A 291 -28.96 36.02 -28.88
C SER A 291 -28.66 37.48 -29.08
N PHE A 292 -28.22 37.90 -30.29
CA PHE A 292 -27.90 39.30 -30.52
C PHE A 292 -29.12 40.17 -30.83
N GLN A 293 -29.19 41.34 -30.19
CA GLN A 293 -30.17 42.39 -30.49
C GLN A 293 -29.57 43.76 -30.22
N ILE A 294 -30.00 44.78 -31.03
CA ILE A 294 -29.72 46.18 -30.73
C ILE A 294 -30.78 46.67 -29.80
N THR A 295 -30.41 47.03 -28.56
CA THR A 295 -31.35 47.45 -27.51
C THR A 295 -31.53 48.95 -27.37
N GLN A 296 -30.52 49.72 -27.82
CA GLN A 296 -30.54 51.22 -27.77
C GLN A 296 -29.68 51.79 -28.90
N GLY A 297 -29.85 53.11 -29.16
CA GLY A 297 -28.97 53.88 -30.07
C GLY A 297 -29.21 53.64 -31.55
N ASN A 298 -30.30 53.00 -31.90
CA ASN A 298 -30.71 52.80 -33.32
C ASN A 298 -32.10 53.36 -33.58
N ASP A 299 -32.35 54.56 -33.09
CA ASP A 299 -33.67 55.21 -33.09
C ASP A 299 -34.21 55.48 -34.48
N GLY A 300 -33.32 55.70 -35.46
CA GLY A 300 -33.64 55.87 -36.85
C GLY A 300 -33.78 54.54 -37.65
N GLY A 301 -33.47 53.42 -37.04
CA GLY A 301 -33.53 52.10 -37.67
C GLY A 301 -32.53 51.89 -38.78
N GLN A 302 -31.39 52.60 -38.77
CA GLN A 302 -30.36 52.55 -39.82
C GLN A 302 -29.58 51.24 -39.81
N PHE A 303 -29.58 50.52 -38.69
CA PHE A 303 -28.79 49.29 -38.52
C PHE A 303 -29.66 48.10 -38.12
N ALA A 304 -29.28 46.94 -38.58
CA ALA A 304 -29.83 45.67 -38.15
C ALA A 304 -28.69 44.76 -37.61
N ILE A 305 -28.99 43.89 -36.70
CA ILE A 305 -28.07 42.85 -36.24
C ILE A 305 -28.65 41.47 -36.53
N ALA A 306 -27.83 40.61 -37.06
CA ALA A 306 -28.20 39.21 -37.27
C ALA A 306 -28.15 38.48 -35.93
N ALA A 307 -29.31 38.04 -35.41
CA ALA A 307 -29.45 37.50 -34.09
C ALA A 307 -28.57 36.27 -33.80
N GLY A 308 -28.29 35.42 -34.80
CA GLY A 308 -27.47 34.24 -34.62
C GLY A 308 -25.96 34.42 -34.86
N THR A 309 -25.56 35.55 -35.52
CA THR A 309 -24.15 35.75 -35.89
C THR A 309 -23.54 37.05 -35.36
N GLY A 310 -24.35 37.95 -34.84
CA GLY A 310 -23.86 39.24 -34.37
C GLY A 310 -23.39 40.20 -35.47
N VAL A 311 -23.68 39.90 -36.75
CA VAL A 311 -23.30 40.79 -37.87
C VAL A 311 -24.22 42.01 -37.88
N ILE A 312 -23.65 43.20 -37.73
CA ILE A 312 -24.33 44.47 -37.89
C ILE A 312 -24.26 44.88 -39.36
N SER A 313 -25.40 45.27 -39.94
CA SER A 313 -25.52 45.71 -41.33
C SER A 313 -26.42 46.92 -41.49
N THR A 314 -26.33 47.62 -42.61
CA THR A 314 -27.24 48.71 -43.01
C THR A 314 -28.62 48.20 -43.34
N THR A 315 -29.69 48.97 -43.06
CA THR A 315 -31.11 48.63 -43.36
C THR A 315 -31.68 49.33 -44.59
N GLY A 316 -30.98 50.29 -45.18
CA GLY A 316 -31.48 51.13 -46.24
C GLY A 316 -32.15 52.42 -45.77
N THR A 317 -32.24 52.62 -44.44
CA THR A 317 -32.55 53.96 -43.90
C THR A 317 -31.30 54.83 -44.09
N ALA A 318 -31.49 56.05 -44.64
CA ALA A 318 -30.37 56.95 -44.96
C ALA A 318 -29.50 57.23 -43.74
N LEU A 319 -28.21 57.19 -43.96
CA LEU A 319 -27.19 57.71 -43.04
C LEU A 319 -26.94 59.16 -43.47
N ASP A 320 -27.02 60.12 -42.58
CA ASP A 320 -26.81 61.55 -42.84
C ASP A 320 -25.82 62.06 -41.78
N TYR A 321 -24.64 62.53 -42.24
CA TYR A 321 -23.54 62.96 -41.37
C TYR A 321 -23.62 64.45 -41.05
#